data_d1f93a832407c5a24ea2c6abc97b4570
#
_entry.id   d1f93a832407c5a24ea2c6abc97b4570
#
_cell.length_a   1.000
_cell.length_b   1.000
_cell.length_c   1.000
_cell.angle_alpha   90.00
_cell.angle_beta   90.00
_cell.angle_gamma   90.00
#
_symmetry.space_group_name_H-M   'P 1'
#
loop_
_entity.id
_entity.type
_entity.pdbx_description
1 polymer ?
#
loop_
_entity_poly.entity_id
_entity_poly.type
_entity_poly.pdbx_seq_one_letter_code
_entity_poly.pdbx_strand_id
1 'polypeptide(L)'
;MVFGLYHGVRQIGFARWITDRATFAYLGDVFVLDEYRGRGLGKWLMEAVVSHSDVQGHRRWVLLTRDAHELYRTYGFTALAEPGRYMERRWADAYGTEPDREG
;
A
#
# COMPACT_ATOMS: atom_id res chain seq x y z
N MET A 1 -5.58 -9.79 -2.65
CA MET A 1 -4.31 -10.11 -3.33
C MET A 1 -3.15 -9.63 -2.48
N VAL A 2 -2.23 -10.50 -2.17
CA VAL A 2 -1.12 -10.19 -1.28
C VAL A 2 0.21 -10.50 -1.94
N PHE A 3 1.24 -9.78 -1.51
CA PHE A 3 2.62 -9.98 -1.93
C PHE A 3 3.49 -10.14 -0.69
N GLY A 4 4.29 -11.19 -0.65
CA GLY A 4 5.25 -11.40 0.42
C GLY A 4 6.67 -11.28 -0.10
N LEU A 5 7.51 -10.61 0.65
CA LEU A 5 8.93 -10.52 0.38
C LEU A 5 9.67 -11.35 1.42
N TYR A 6 10.52 -12.25 0.98
CA TYR A 6 11.16 -13.24 1.86
C TYR A 6 12.68 -13.22 1.74
N HIS A 7 13.34 -13.47 2.85
CA HIS A 7 14.75 -13.79 2.90
C HIS A 7 14.85 -15.20 3.50
N GLY A 8 15.08 -16.19 2.64
CA GLY A 8 14.95 -17.58 3.04
C GLY A 8 13.51 -17.90 3.39
N VAL A 9 13.26 -18.37 4.61
CA VAL A 9 11.91 -18.67 5.08
C VAL A 9 11.29 -17.52 5.89
N ARG A 10 12.05 -16.47 6.14
CA ARG A 10 11.58 -15.33 6.93
C ARG A 10 10.89 -14.31 6.05
N GLN A 11 9.66 -13.94 6.39
CA GLN A 11 8.98 -12.87 5.71
C GLN A 11 9.51 -11.52 6.20
N ILE A 12 10.01 -10.71 5.27
CA ILE A 12 10.63 -9.43 5.60
C ILE A 12 9.88 -8.24 5.02
N GLY A 13 8.89 -8.48 4.19
CA GLY A 13 8.07 -7.43 3.64
C GLY A 13 6.71 -7.93 3.20
N PHE A 14 5.79 -7.01 2.97
CA PHE A 14 4.41 -7.34 2.66
C PHE A 14 3.74 -6.17 1.96
N ALA A 15 2.80 -6.50 1.07
CA ALA A 15 1.90 -5.51 0.47
C ALA A 15 0.59 -6.21 0.11
N ARG A 16 -0.49 -5.44 0.09
CA ARG A 16 -1.80 -5.99 -0.24
C ARG A 16 -2.63 -5.02 -1.07
N TRP A 17 -3.19 -5.52 -2.15
CA TRP A 17 -4.24 -4.82 -2.89
C TRP A 17 -5.60 -5.28 -2.42
N ILE A 18 -6.49 -4.32 -2.20
CA ILE A 18 -7.92 -4.58 -1.99
C ILE A 18 -8.62 -3.98 -3.19
N THR A 19 -9.30 -4.79 -3.98
CA THR A 19 -9.80 -4.33 -5.26
C THR A 19 -11.08 -5.07 -5.67
N ASP A 20 -11.93 -4.39 -6.46
CA ASP A 20 -13.06 -5.01 -7.14
C ASP A 20 -12.64 -5.61 -8.48
N ARG A 21 -11.35 -5.53 -8.81
CA ARG A 21 -10.75 -6.01 -10.05
C ARG A 21 -11.29 -5.34 -11.32
N ALA A 22 -11.92 -4.19 -11.18
CA ALA A 22 -12.50 -3.49 -12.32
C ALA A 22 -12.16 -2.00 -12.32
N THR A 23 -12.48 -1.28 -11.26
CA THR A 23 -12.41 0.18 -11.28
C THR A 23 -11.51 0.80 -10.24
N PHE A 24 -11.36 0.14 -9.10
CA PHE A 24 -10.73 0.74 -7.92
C PHE A 24 -9.84 -0.27 -7.22
N ALA A 25 -8.69 0.18 -6.76
CA ALA A 25 -7.80 -0.64 -5.95
C ALA A 25 -7.21 0.21 -4.83
N TYR A 26 -7.16 -0.36 -3.63
CA TYR A 26 -6.55 0.24 -2.47
C TYR A 26 -5.31 -0.56 -2.08
N LEU A 27 -4.18 0.11 -2.01
CA LEU A 27 -2.93 -0.51 -1.58
C LEU A 27 -2.78 -0.31 -0.08
N GLY A 28 -2.80 -1.41 0.67
CA GLY A 28 -2.71 -1.37 2.12
C GLY A 28 -1.61 -2.24 2.67
N ASP A 29 -1.27 -1.98 3.93
CA ASP A 29 -0.38 -2.81 4.72
C ASP A 29 1.00 -3.05 4.08
N VAL A 30 1.54 -2.03 3.41
CA VAL A 30 2.86 -2.13 2.79
C VAL A 30 3.94 -1.93 3.86
N PHE A 31 4.85 -2.87 3.97
CA PHE A 31 5.99 -2.71 4.87
C PHE A 31 7.20 -3.53 4.44
N VAL A 32 8.35 -3.09 4.90
CA VAL A 32 9.60 -3.85 4.89
C VAL A 32 10.16 -3.73 6.30
N LEU A 33 10.62 -4.83 6.89
CA LEU A 33 11.16 -4.82 8.24
C LEU A 33 12.35 -3.86 8.33
N ASP A 34 12.47 -3.15 9.46
CA ASP A 34 13.48 -2.11 9.65
C ASP A 34 14.90 -2.58 9.34
N GLU A 35 15.24 -3.78 9.77
CA GLU A 35 16.58 -4.34 9.58
C GLU A 35 16.92 -4.60 8.10
N TYR A 36 15.92 -4.56 7.22
CA TYR A 36 16.09 -4.76 5.78
C TYR A 36 15.90 -3.49 4.98
N ARG A 37 15.64 -2.36 5.62
CA ARG A 37 15.46 -1.09 4.92
C ARG A 37 16.79 -0.58 4.37
N GLY A 38 16.70 0.28 3.37
CA GLY A 38 17.88 0.87 2.76
C GLY A 38 18.57 -0.02 1.73
N ARG A 39 17.97 -1.15 1.36
CA ARG A 39 18.54 -2.10 0.40
C ARG A 39 17.80 -2.13 -0.93
N GLY A 40 16.92 -1.17 -1.17
CA GLY A 40 16.12 -1.14 -2.40
C GLY A 40 14.97 -2.14 -2.42
N LEU A 41 14.69 -2.81 -1.31
CA LEU A 41 13.65 -3.84 -1.26
C LEU A 41 12.25 -3.27 -1.36
N GLY A 42 12.04 -2.07 -0.83
CA GLY A 42 10.75 -1.38 -0.98
C GLY A 42 10.42 -1.09 -2.44
N LYS A 43 11.42 -0.68 -3.22
CA LYS A 43 11.23 -0.45 -4.65
C LYS A 43 10.95 -1.75 -5.38
N TRP A 44 11.66 -2.81 -5.05
CA TRP A 44 11.45 -4.11 -5.66
C TRP A 44 10.03 -4.61 -5.40
N LEU A 45 9.58 -4.51 -4.14
CA LEU A 45 8.22 -4.89 -3.78
C LEU A 45 7.19 -4.07 -4.56
N MET A 46 7.39 -2.75 -4.65
CA MET A 46 6.48 -1.88 -5.39
C MET A 46 6.43 -2.21 -6.87
N GLU A 47 7.55 -2.54 -7.48
CA GLU A 47 7.55 -2.92 -8.89
C GLU A 47 6.69 -4.16 -9.14
N ALA A 48 6.77 -5.14 -8.26
CA ALA A 48 5.92 -6.32 -8.36
C ALA A 48 4.44 -5.96 -8.17
N VAL A 49 4.16 -5.12 -7.18
CA VAL A 49 2.79 -4.73 -6.82
C VAL A 49 2.11 -3.96 -7.94
N VAL A 50 2.77 -2.95 -8.50
CA VAL A 50 2.14 -2.10 -9.53
C VAL A 50 2.07 -2.78 -10.89
N SER A 51 2.86 -3.84 -11.09
CA SER A 51 2.86 -4.56 -12.37
C SER A 51 1.84 -5.70 -12.42
N HIS A 52 1.22 -6.02 -11.30
CA HIS A 52 0.32 -7.18 -11.26
C HIS A 52 -0.88 -6.99 -12.18
N SER A 53 -1.19 -8.03 -12.95
CA SER A 53 -2.23 -7.93 -13.97
C SER A 53 -3.63 -7.63 -13.41
N ASP A 54 -3.90 -8.05 -12.18
CA ASP A 54 -5.22 -7.86 -11.57
C ASP A 54 -5.55 -6.39 -11.27
N VAL A 55 -4.57 -5.50 -11.28
CA VAL A 55 -4.79 -4.08 -11.02
C VAL A 55 -4.55 -3.20 -12.26
N GLN A 56 -4.22 -3.79 -13.38
CA GLN A 56 -4.05 -3.03 -14.62
C GLN A 56 -5.41 -2.60 -15.17
N GLY A 57 -5.46 -1.42 -15.73
CA GLY A 57 -6.69 -0.90 -16.32
C GLY A 57 -7.67 -0.27 -15.34
N HIS A 58 -7.36 -0.26 -14.05
CA HIS A 58 -8.19 0.43 -13.07
C HIS A 58 -8.12 1.94 -13.28
N ARG A 59 -9.23 2.59 -13.01
CA ARG A 59 -9.29 4.06 -13.12
C ARG A 59 -8.53 4.73 -12.01
N ARG A 60 -8.44 4.07 -10.85
CA ARG A 60 -7.89 4.71 -9.66
C ARG A 60 -7.26 3.70 -8.72
N TRP A 61 -6.06 4.03 -8.31
CA TRP A 61 -5.38 3.36 -7.21
C TRP A 61 -5.25 4.37 -6.08
N VAL A 62 -5.55 3.96 -4.86
CA VAL A 62 -5.47 4.82 -3.67
C VAL A 62 -4.62 4.14 -2.61
N LEU A 63 -3.87 4.92 -1.86
CA LEU A 63 -3.16 4.44 -0.70
C LEU A 63 -3.13 5.50 0.39
N LEU A 64 -2.82 5.07 1.60
CA LEU A 64 -2.53 5.95 2.71
C LEU A 64 -1.09 5.71 3.14
N THR A 65 -0.37 6.77 3.39
CA THR A 65 0.98 6.68 3.92
C THR A 65 1.25 7.84 4.86
N ARG A 66 2.00 7.57 5.91
CA ARG A 66 2.40 8.60 6.86
C ARG A 66 3.66 9.31 6.41
N ASP A 67 4.62 8.58 5.85
CA ASP A 67 5.96 9.11 5.65
C ASP A 67 6.67 8.62 4.38
N ALA A 68 6.00 7.89 3.51
CA ALA A 68 6.63 7.32 2.33
C ALA A 68 6.15 7.95 1.01
N HIS A 69 5.71 9.19 1.04
CA HIS A 69 5.18 9.87 -0.15
C HIS A 69 6.16 9.87 -1.32
N GLU A 70 7.44 10.07 -1.06
CA GLU A 70 8.45 10.10 -2.13
C GLU A 70 8.58 8.76 -2.84
N LEU A 71 8.52 7.67 -2.10
CA LEU A 71 8.55 6.34 -2.69
C LEU A 71 7.38 6.17 -3.66
N TYR A 72 6.17 6.51 -3.22
CA TYR A 72 4.98 6.29 -4.02
C TYR A 72 4.92 7.24 -5.23
N ARG A 73 5.44 8.45 -5.11
CA ARG A 73 5.52 9.35 -6.26
C ARG A 73 6.34 8.76 -7.39
N THR A 74 7.37 8.01 -7.07
CA THR A 74 8.20 7.33 -8.07
C THR A 74 7.36 6.39 -8.94
N TYR A 75 6.26 5.86 -8.39
CA TYR A 75 5.37 4.95 -9.10
C TYR A 75 4.08 5.61 -9.59
N GLY A 76 4.07 6.93 -9.66
CA GLY A 76 2.97 7.66 -10.26
C GLY A 76 1.86 8.08 -9.32
N PHE A 77 2.00 7.83 -8.01
CA PHE A 77 1.02 8.31 -7.05
C PHE A 77 1.20 9.79 -6.77
N THR A 78 0.10 10.50 -6.66
CA THR A 78 0.08 11.93 -6.36
C THR A 78 -0.89 12.20 -5.22
N ALA A 79 -0.87 13.41 -4.69
CA ALA A 79 -1.93 13.82 -3.78
C ALA A 79 -3.28 13.69 -4.49
N LEU A 80 -4.34 13.45 -3.72
CA LEU A 80 -5.68 13.35 -4.29
C LEU A 80 -6.00 14.61 -5.10
N ALA A 81 -6.54 14.41 -6.30
CA ALA A 81 -6.92 15.56 -7.14
C ALA A 81 -8.05 16.37 -6.51
N GLU A 82 -8.97 15.68 -5.84
CA GLU A 82 -10.12 16.32 -5.21
C GLU A 82 -10.32 15.74 -3.81
N PRO A 83 -9.47 16.11 -2.85
CA PRO A 83 -9.53 15.51 -1.52
C PRO A 83 -10.87 15.72 -0.81
N GLY A 84 -11.56 16.81 -1.11
CA GLY A 84 -12.86 17.08 -0.53
C GLY A 84 -13.97 16.12 -0.93
N ARG A 85 -13.72 15.28 -1.93
CA ARG A 85 -14.70 14.26 -2.33
C ARG A 85 -14.60 12.99 -1.49
N TYR A 86 -13.58 12.87 -0.67
CA TYR A 86 -13.34 11.67 0.13
C TYR A 86 -13.82 11.89 1.55
N MET A 87 -14.51 10.92 2.09
CA MET A 87 -15.03 10.95 3.46
C MET A 87 -14.72 9.64 4.13
N GLU A 88 -14.56 9.67 5.45
CA GLU A 88 -14.37 8.46 6.22
C GLU A 88 -15.25 8.45 7.44
N ARG A 89 -15.53 7.28 7.94
CA ARG A 89 -16.13 7.10 9.25
C ARG A 89 -15.26 6.11 10.01
N ARG A 90 -14.74 6.54 11.13
CA ARG A 90 -13.80 5.75 11.92
C ARG A 90 -14.45 5.24 13.18
N TRP A 91 -14.08 4.01 13.53
CA TRP A 91 -14.49 3.40 14.79
C TRP A 91 -13.20 3.19 15.59
N ALA A 92 -12.89 4.14 16.47
CA ALA A 92 -11.60 4.17 17.17
C ALA A 92 -11.29 2.86 17.90
N ASP A 93 -12.30 2.20 18.44
CA ASP A 93 -12.13 0.99 19.21
C ASP A 93 -12.49 -0.29 18.45
N ALA A 94 -12.66 -0.22 17.14
CA ALA A 94 -13.10 -1.37 16.35
C ALA A 94 -12.16 -2.57 16.49
N TYR A 95 -10.87 -2.33 16.66
CA TYR A 95 -9.85 -3.37 16.76
C TYR A 95 -9.05 -3.25 18.06
N GLY A 96 -9.67 -2.74 19.11
CA GLY A 96 -9.04 -2.61 20.39
C GLY A 96 -8.31 -1.29 20.55
N THR A 97 -7.01 -1.34 20.81
CA THR A 97 -6.26 -0.17 21.23
C THR A 97 -5.54 0.59 20.11
N GLU A 98 -5.73 0.21 18.87
CA GLU A 98 -5.01 0.79 17.76
C GLU A 98 -5.93 1.66 16.89
N PRO A 99 -6.26 2.88 17.32
CA PRO A 99 -7.21 3.71 16.57
C PRO A 99 -6.63 4.27 15.27
N ASP A 100 -5.33 4.43 15.17
CA ASP A 100 -4.69 5.10 14.04
C ASP A 100 -3.75 4.19 13.26
N ARG A 101 -4.27 3.09 12.82
CA ARG A 101 -3.50 2.19 11.99
C ARG A 101 -3.47 2.70 10.57
N GLU A 102 -2.27 2.84 10.04
CA GLU A 102 -2.07 3.20 8.66
C GLU A 102 -1.36 2.07 7.92
N GLY A 103 -1.87 1.74 6.79
CA GLY A 103 -1.35 0.67 5.97
C GLY A 103 -0.06 0.98 5.25
#